data_3aad182a591c3054cfece77ff5b996cd
#
_entry.id   3aad182a591c3054cfece77ff5b996cd
#
_cell.length_a   1.000
_cell.length_b   1.000
_cell.length_c   1.000
_cell.angle_alpha   90.00
_cell.angle_beta   90.00
_cell.angle_gamma   90.00
#
_symmetry.space_group_name_H-M   'P 1'
#
loop_
_entity.id
_entity.type
_entity.pdbx_description
1 polymer ?
#
loop_
_entity_poly.entity_id
_entity_poly.type
_entity_poly.pdbx_seq_one_letter_code
_entity_poly.pdbx_strand_id
1 'polypeptide(L)'
;MFWSSEMNSKTMYVLEEKPRLPGVTLWLTMLGLATSQYLPADVETPPFSTLYKWKQIDFEFPSEAARYQALANRDYVPENVLPLGLEIWGSRIWVTLPSWRRGVPATLATVPRFGGSSSPRLVPYPDWSYHRAFNMKQKCSGLTSVFRVNVDDCGRLWVLDSGQIDSQDDPKQICPPSIVVFDLRTDQLLARYIIPEKYVLQDSLFSNIIVDTRTIDCSDLHVYIADTWRFGLLVFRESDKKFWRFSHHLFYPDPLASNYTLHGVNFQWSDGIFGLALSPLYNYEDRILFFHAMSSYREFYVKTSVLRDLHGVNKSVNEFNLVGDSRGLNGQSSASTIDRRGVMFYGLVTRDSIGCWDTRKPYDGKTMGVVAMNADTLIFPNDIKVDQDKRQNVWVISNRLPMFQDGLLNPGDYNYRIMFADTIEAVKGTVCDPSILSLHSLSQTRKLLP
;
A
#
# COMPACT_ATOMS: atom_id res chain seq x y z
N MET A 1 9.30 32.70 0.09
CA MET A 1 10.63 33.24 0.45
C MET A 1 11.66 32.33 -0.16
N PHE A 2 12.44 32.88 -1.04
CA PHE A 2 13.47 32.28 -1.87
C PHE A 2 14.56 31.55 -1.08
N TRP A 3 15.03 30.42 -1.61
CA TRP A 3 16.45 30.08 -1.61
C TRP A 3 16.73 29.16 -2.79
N SER A 4 17.23 29.80 -3.85
CA SER A 4 18.07 29.18 -4.86
C SER A 4 19.50 29.37 -4.43
N SER A 5 20.35 28.37 -4.49
CA SER A 5 21.80 28.59 -4.61
C SER A 5 22.44 27.42 -5.36
N GLU A 6 22.84 27.70 -6.56
CA GLU A 6 23.96 27.06 -7.23
C GLU A 6 25.21 27.07 -6.35
N MET A 7 25.91 25.98 -6.27
CA MET A 7 27.31 26.01 -5.93
C MET A 7 28.11 24.99 -6.73
N ASN A 8 28.73 25.49 -7.78
CA ASN A 8 29.93 24.95 -8.40
C ASN A 8 31.12 25.28 -7.48
N SER A 9 31.91 24.30 -7.07
CA SER A 9 33.37 24.46 -7.13
C SER A 9 34.09 23.15 -6.77
N LYS A 10 34.97 22.75 -7.68
CA LYS A 10 36.01 21.77 -7.51
C LYS A 10 37.03 22.28 -6.49
N THR A 11 37.38 21.49 -5.51
CA THR A 11 38.65 21.64 -4.79
C THR A 11 39.25 20.26 -4.58
N MET A 12 40.36 20.10 -5.29
CA MET A 12 41.24 18.92 -5.25
C MET A 12 42.19 19.12 -4.07
N TYR A 13 42.19 18.20 -3.12
CA TYR A 13 43.26 18.16 -2.11
C TYR A 13 44.21 16.99 -2.39
N VAL A 14 45.45 17.37 -2.58
CA VAL A 14 46.64 16.51 -2.66
C VAL A 14 46.95 16.05 -1.24
N LEU A 15 47.04 14.72 -1.04
CA LEU A 15 47.54 14.14 0.20
C LEU A 15 49.03 13.86 0.07
N GLU A 16 49.85 14.58 0.86
CA GLU A 16 51.26 14.30 1.07
C GLU A 16 51.45 13.01 1.90
N GLU A 17 52.39 12.22 1.44
CA GLU A 17 52.90 11.03 2.17
C GLU A 17 53.74 11.44 3.38
N LYS A 18 53.59 10.78 4.51
CA LYS A 18 54.52 10.76 5.63
C LYS A 18 54.91 9.32 6.03
N PRO A 19 56.15 9.16 6.56
CA PRO A 19 56.90 7.92 6.44
C PRO A 19 56.60 6.88 7.51
N ARG A 20 56.92 5.62 7.15
CA ARG A 20 56.83 4.40 7.98
C ARG A 20 57.80 4.39 9.14
N LEU A 21 57.37 3.95 10.30
CA LEU A 21 58.16 3.39 11.38
C LEU A 21 57.77 1.91 11.61
N PRO A 22 58.73 1.04 11.94
CA PRO A 22 58.49 -0.38 11.99
C PRO A 22 58.20 -0.89 13.40
N GLY A 23 57.41 -1.93 13.47
CA GLY A 23 57.44 -3.00 14.50
C GLY A 23 56.52 -2.78 15.69
N VAL A 24 55.51 -3.64 15.81
CA VAL A 24 55.29 -4.67 16.82
C VAL A 24 54.01 -5.40 16.50
N THR A 25 54.13 -6.70 16.21
CA THR A 25 53.02 -7.60 15.97
C THR A 25 52.43 -8.06 17.32
N LEU A 26 51.21 -7.66 17.59
CA LEU A 26 50.40 -8.29 18.67
C LEU A 26 49.18 -8.89 18.03
N TRP A 27 49.14 -10.22 17.93
CA TRP A 27 47.98 -10.98 17.54
C TRP A 27 47.00 -11.03 18.72
N LEU A 28 45.91 -10.29 18.62
CA LEU A 28 44.70 -10.49 19.41
C LEU A 28 43.59 -10.94 18.45
N THR A 29 43.41 -12.25 18.36
CA THR A 29 42.25 -12.88 17.75
C THR A 29 41.04 -12.60 18.61
N MET A 30 40.29 -11.53 18.30
CA MET A 30 38.91 -11.41 18.73
C MET A 30 38.04 -12.11 17.69
N LEU A 31 37.63 -13.33 17.98
CA LEU A 31 36.48 -13.99 17.33
C LEU A 31 35.22 -13.25 17.74
N GLY A 32 34.88 -12.22 16.98
CA GLY A 32 33.54 -11.66 16.95
C GLY A 32 32.64 -12.62 16.21
N LEU A 33 31.90 -13.45 16.94
CA LEU A 33 30.74 -14.16 16.39
C LEU A 33 29.69 -13.14 15.98
N ALA A 34 29.82 -12.61 14.76
CA ALA A 34 28.69 -12.01 14.06
C ALA A 34 27.73 -13.16 13.78
N THR A 35 26.73 -13.35 14.61
CA THR A 35 25.56 -14.14 14.26
C THR A 35 24.83 -13.38 13.16
N SER A 36 25.27 -13.61 11.92
CA SER A 36 24.44 -13.40 10.76
C SER A 36 23.22 -14.28 10.97
N GLN A 37 22.09 -13.69 11.30
CA GLN A 37 20.80 -14.37 11.21
C GLN A 37 20.58 -14.66 9.72
N TYR A 38 21.06 -15.83 9.29
CA TYR A 38 20.66 -16.43 8.04
C TYR A 38 19.15 -16.65 8.12
N LEU A 39 18.39 -15.83 7.39
CA LEU A 39 17.08 -16.26 6.92
C LEU A 39 17.33 -17.51 6.07
N PRO A 40 16.52 -18.58 6.22
CA PRO A 40 16.72 -19.77 5.41
C PRO A 40 16.68 -19.34 3.94
N ALA A 41 17.78 -19.64 3.23
CA ALA A 41 17.82 -19.62 1.79
C ALA A 41 16.79 -20.64 1.29
N ASP A 42 16.06 -20.23 0.23
CA ASP A 42 15.22 -21.10 -0.60
C ASP A 42 13.91 -21.59 0.05
N VAL A 43 12.95 -20.68 0.22
CA VAL A 43 11.56 -21.06 0.06
C VAL A 43 11.29 -21.06 -1.46
N GLU A 44 11.84 -22.05 -2.15
CA GLU A 44 11.43 -22.37 -3.50
C GLU A 44 10.03 -22.94 -3.47
N THR A 45 9.18 -22.28 -4.18
CA THR A 45 7.78 -22.38 -4.57
C THR A 45 6.92 -21.39 -3.82
N PRO A 46 6.60 -20.29 -4.49
CA PRO A 46 5.70 -19.32 -3.91
C PRO A 46 4.29 -19.91 -3.84
N PRO A 47 3.55 -19.68 -2.75
CA PRO A 47 2.12 -19.91 -2.77
C PRO A 47 1.42 -18.96 -3.76
N PHE A 48 2.12 -17.94 -4.27
CA PHE A 48 1.59 -16.92 -5.15
C PHE A 48 1.71 -17.31 -6.63
N SER A 49 0.56 -17.31 -7.32
CA SER A 49 0.47 -17.44 -8.78
C SER A 49 0.34 -16.07 -9.44
N THR A 50 1.07 -15.85 -10.53
CA THR A 50 0.91 -14.64 -11.34
C THR A 50 -0.34 -14.80 -12.22
N LEU A 51 -1.35 -13.96 -11.98
CA LEU A 51 -2.55 -13.89 -12.83
C LEU A 51 -2.27 -13.04 -14.06
N TYR A 52 -1.75 -11.82 -13.85
CA TYR A 52 -1.45 -10.87 -14.90
C TYR A 52 -0.05 -10.29 -14.76
N LYS A 53 0.54 -9.98 -15.92
CA LYS A 53 1.84 -9.30 -16.03
C LYS A 53 1.86 -8.38 -17.25
N TRP A 54 2.37 -7.16 -17.08
CA TRP A 54 2.45 -6.18 -18.16
C TRP A 54 3.87 -5.62 -18.25
N LYS A 55 4.27 -5.35 -19.49
CA LYS A 55 5.46 -4.56 -19.77
C LYS A 55 5.14 -3.06 -19.60
N GLN A 56 4.08 -2.64 -20.26
CA GLN A 56 3.42 -1.33 -20.17
C GLN A 56 1.91 -1.55 -20.07
N ILE A 57 1.21 -0.64 -19.41
CA ILE A 57 -0.25 -0.69 -19.30
C ILE A 57 -0.87 -0.12 -20.56
N ASP A 58 -1.84 -0.82 -21.13
CA ASP A 58 -2.68 -0.36 -22.24
C ASP A 58 -4.17 -0.44 -21.84
N PHE A 59 -5.01 0.30 -22.56
CA PHE A 59 -6.42 0.42 -22.26
C PHE A 59 -7.28 -0.05 -23.43
N GLU A 60 -8.49 -0.48 -23.13
CA GLU A 60 -9.53 -0.75 -24.11
C GLU A 60 -10.18 0.58 -24.52
N PHE A 61 -9.64 1.21 -25.56
CA PHE A 61 -10.18 2.45 -26.11
C PHE A 61 -11.45 2.17 -26.92
N PRO A 62 -12.34 3.20 -27.08
CA PRO A 62 -13.56 3.03 -27.90
C PRO A 62 -13.31 2.59 -29.36
N SER A 63 -12.12 2.90 -29.88
CA SER A 63 -11.63 2.40 -31.18
C SER A 63 -10.11 2.51 -31.25
N GLU A 64 -9.48 1.77 -32.16
CA GLU A 64 -8.04 1.93 -32.42
C GLU A 64 -7.71 3.35 -32.92
N ALA A 65 -8.61 4.01 -33.66
CA ALA A 65 -8.42 5.39 -34.06
C ALA A 65 -8.37 6.35 -32.84
N ALA A 66 -9.25 6.15 -31.85
CA ALA A 66 -9.23 6.91 -30.60
C ALA A 66 -7.92 6.68 -29.81
N ARG A 67 -7.43 5.46 -29.80
CA ARG A 67 -6.14 5.11 -29.18
C ARG A 67 -4.97 5.83 -29.88
N TYR A 68 -4.90 5.78 -31.21
CA TYR A 68 -3.86 6.48 -31.97
C TYR A 68 -3.91 8.00 -31.75
N GLN A 69 -5.11 8.57 -31.70
CA GLN A 69 -5.28 10.00 -31.42
C GLN A 69 -4.79 10.34 -30.01
N ALA A 70 -5.12 9.55 -29.01
CA ALA A 70 -4.67 9.75 -27.63
C ALA A 70 -3.14 9.70 -27.51
N LEU A 71 -2.48 8.78 -28.21
CA LEU A 71 -1.02 8.70 -28.30
C LEU A 71 -0.43 9.95 -28.99
N ALA A 72 -0.99 10.36 -30.13
CA ALA A 72 -0.53 11.51 -30.91
C ALA A 72 -0.65 12.82 -30.13
N ASN A 73 -1.74 12.99 -29.38
CA ASN A 73 -2.00 14.18 -28.55
C ASN A 73 -1.28 14.14 -27.19
N ARG A 74 -0.62 13.02 -26.85
CA ARG A 74 -0.05 12.75 -25.53
C ARG A 74 -1.08 12.73 -24.39
N ASP A 75 -2.34 12.46 -24.72
CA ASP A 75 -3.39 12.16 -23.73
C ASP A 75 -3.19 10.74 -23.15
N TYR A 76 -2.46 9.89 -23.88
CA TYR A 76 -1.96 8.60 -23.43
C TYR A 76 -0.45 8.51 -23.70
N VAL A 77 0.31 8.33 -22.61
CA VAL A 77 1.78 8.13 -22.62
C VAL A 77 2.05 6.86 -21.80
N PRO A 78 2.25 5.72 -22.44
CA PRO A 78 2.36 4.40 -21.76
C PRO A 78 3.41 4.37 -20.65
N GLU A 79 4.52 5.09 -20.80
CA GLU A 79 5.62 5.18 -19.84
C GLU A 79 5.21 5.90 -18.54
N ASN A 80 4.16 6.70 -18.59
CA ASN A 80 3.67 7.51 -17.46
C ASN A 80 2.53 6.81 -16.70
N VAL A 81 2.10 5.64 -17.14
CA VAL A 81 1.00 4.90 -16.52
C VAL A 81 1.55 3.88 -15.52
N LEU A 82 1.27 4.08 -14.25
CA LEU A 82 1.67 3.20 -13.16
C LEU A 82 0.44 2.59 -12.48
N PRO A 83 0.25 1.26 -12.52
CA PRO A 83 -0.77 0.61 -11.69
C PRO A 83 -0.29 0.59 -10.24
N LEU A 84 -1.08 1.18 -9.33
CA LEU A 84 -0.66 1.45 -7.96
C LEU A 84 -1.40 0.61 -6.92
N GLY A 85 -2.70 0.48 -7.05
CA GLY A 85 -3.55 -0.25 -6.12
C GLY A 85 -4.47 -1.23 -6.81
N LEU A 86 -5.00 -2.15 -6.04
CA LEU A 86 -5.98 -3.13 -6.52
C LEU A 86 -7.12 -3.34 -5.53
N GLU A 87 -8.25 -3.83 -6.02
CA GLU A 87 -9.35 -4.32 -5.20
C GLU A 87 -10.10 -5.42 -5.97
N ILE A 88 -10.70 -6.36 -5.26
CA ILE A 88 -11.31 -7.56 -5.85
C ILE A 88 -12.75 -7.69 -5.40
N TRP A 89 -13.67 -7.84 -6.34
CA TRP A 89 -15.05 -8.19 -6.04
C TRP A 89 -15.70 -8.99 -7.18
N GLY A 90 -16.30 -10.10 -6.85
CA GLY A 90 -16.94 -10.98 -7.83
C GLY A 90 -15.98 -11.44 -8.92
N SER A 91 -16.30 -11.16 -10.18
CA SER A 91 -15.50 -11.53 -11.35
C SER A 91 -14.52 -10.46 -11.82
N ARG A 92 -14.36 -9.37 -11.08
CA ARG A 92 -13.56 -8.21 -11.50
C ARG A 92 -12.45 -7.88 -10.51
N ILE A 93 -11.36 -7.33 -11.03
CA ILE A 93 -10.28 -6.69 -10.29
C ILE A 93 -10.24 -5.24 -10.73
N TRP A 94 -10.34 -4.30 -9.78
CA TRP A 94 -10.10 -2.88 -10.01
C TRP A 94 -8.62 -2.59 -9.86
N VAL A 95 -8.11 -1.72 -10.72
CA VAL A 95 -6.72 -1.26 -10.71
C VAL A 95 -6.73 0.27 -10.68
N THR A 96 -6.03 0.86 -9.74
CA THR A 96 -5.86 2.31 -9.65
C THR A 96 -4.61 2.76 -10.40
N LEU A 97 -4.72 3.89 -11.11
CA LEU A 97 -3.69 4.45 -11.96
C LEU A 97 -3.66 5.98 -11.73
N PRO A 98 -3.03 6.44 -10.63
CA PRO A 98 -3.06 7.86 -10.30
C PRO A 98 -2.40 8.71 -11.39
N SER A 99 -2.94 9.90 -11.61
CA SER A 99 -2.45 10.86 -12.60
C SER A 99 -1.18 11.58 -12.12
N TRP A 100 -0.15 10.80 -11.75
CA TRP A 100 1.10 11.33 -11.23
C TRP A 100 1.93 12.05 -12.27
N ARG A 101 1.80 11.63 -13.52
CA ARG A 101 2.39 12.25 -14.70
C ARG A 101 1.32 12.46 -15.76
N ARG A 102 1.59 13.35 -16.73
CA ARG A 102 0.69 13.54 -17.87
C ARG A 102 0.57 12.30 -18.73
N GLY A 103 -0.60 12.11 -19.35
CA GLY A 103 -0.82 11.01 -20.27
C GLY A 103 -1.31 9.73 -19.59
N VAL A 104 -1.97 9.83 -18.43
CA VAL A 104 -2.76 8.75 -17.83
C VAL A 104 -4.21 8.94 -18.25
N PRO A 105 -4.72 8.17 -19.24
CA PRO A 105 -6.03 8.43 -19.84
C PRO A 105 -7.20 8.05 -18.93
N ALA A 106 -7.01 7.04 -18.08
CA ALA A 106 -7.99 6.61 -17.08
C ALA A 106 -7.29 6.30 -15.76
N THR A 107 -7.83 6.83 -14.67
CA THR A 107 -7.23 6.73 -13.33
C THR A 107 -7.77 5.56 -12.49
N LEU A 108 -8.86 4.92 -12.95
CA LEU A 108 -9.45 3.70 -12.39
C LEU A 108 -9.93 2.82 -13.54
N ALA A 109 -9.58 1.55 -13.49
CA ALA A 109 -9.93 0.60 -14.53
C ALA A 109 -10.14 -0.79 -13.95
N THR A 110 -10.68 -1.71 -14.74
CA THR A 110 -10.90 -3.11 -14.36
C THR A 110 -10.22 -4.07 -15.31
N VAL A 111 -9.94 -5.26 -14.78
CA VAL A 111 -9.61 -6.46 -15.56
C VAL A 111 -10.46 -7.64 -15.06
N PRO A 112 -10.72 -8.67 -15.88
CA PRO A 112 -11.39 -9.88 -15.43
C PRO A 112 -10.60 -10.56 -14.32
N ARG A 113 -11.28 -11.19 -13.36
CA ARG A 113 -10.63 -12.02 -12.35
C ARG A 113 -10.28 -13.42 -12.86
N PHE A 114 -10.99 -13.88 -13.88
CA PHE A 114 -10.87 -15.23 -14.42
C PHE A 114 -10.72 -15.20 -15.93
N GLY A 115 -9.78 -15.98 -16.44
CA GLY A 115 -9.58 -16.19 -17.89
C GLY A 115 -8.93 -15.01 -18.61
N GLY A 116 -8.69 -15.22 -19.92
CA GLY A 116 -8.21 -14.17 -20.81
C GLY A 116 -6.68 -14.17 -21.05
N SER A 117 -6.20 -13.08 -21.62
CA SER A 117 -4.78 -12.82 -21.88
C SER A 117 -4.02 -12.65 -20.58
N SER A 118 -2.73 -13.04 -20.54
CA SER A 118 -1.84 -12.75 -19.40
C SER A 118 -1.47 -11.27 -19.27
N SER A 119 -1.78 -10.46 -20.30
CA SER A 119 -1.55 -9.00 -20.33
C SER A 119 -2.78 -8.32 -20.94
N PRO A 120 -3.95 -8.34 -20.26
CA PRO A 120 -5.16 -7.74 -20.82
C PRO A 120 -5.04 -6.22 -20.89
N ARG A 121 -5.72 -5.59 -21.88
CA ARG A 121 -6.00 -4.17 -21.84
C ARG A 121 -6.94 -3.87 -20.66
N LEU A 122 -6.72 -2.75 -20.00
CA LEU A 122 -7.54 -2.32 -18.88
C LEU A 122 -8.81 -1.64 -19.42
N VAL A 123 -9.96 -1.98 -18.82
CA VAL A 123 -11.26 -1.37 -19.13
C VAL A 123 -11.52 -0.22 -18.14
N PRO A 124 -11.61 1.04 -18.59
CA PRO A 124 -11.89 2.18 -17.73
C PRO A 124 -13.18 2.02 -16.91
N TYR A 125 -13.16 2.36 -15.63
CA TYR A 125 -14.27 2.16 -14.72
C TYR A 125 -14.82 3.50 -14.17
N PRO A 126 -16.15 3.70 -14.11
CA PRO A 126 -17.19 2.81 -14.67
C PRO A 126 -17.19 2.80 -16.21
N ASP A 127 -16.79 3.87 -16.85
CA ASP A 127 -16.60 4.03 -18.31
C ASP A 127 -15.74 5.26 -18.62
N TRP A 128 -15.45 5.49 -19.89
CA TRP A 128 -14.62 6.59 -20.36
C TRP A 128 -15.15 7.99 -19.97
N SER A 129 -16.46 8.16 -19.79
CA SER A 129 -17.06 9.47 -19.47
C SER A 129 -16.63 10.01 -18.11
N TYR A 130 -16.20 9.13 -17.21
CA TYR A 130 -15.68 9.51 -15.90
C TYR A 130 -14.21 9.96 -15.93
N HIS A 131 -13.51 9.79 -17.04
CA HIS A 131 -12.08 10.07 -17.12
C HIS A 131 -11.78 11.32 -17.93
N ARG A 132 -10.85 12.11 -17.45
CA ARG A 132 -10.56 13.46 -17.91
C ARG A 132 -10.13 13.54 -19.37
N ALA A 133 -9.39 12.57 -19.88
CA ALA A 133 -8.93 12.54 -21.27
C ALA A 133 -10.09 12.59 -22.28
N PHE A 134 -11.29 12.14 -21.89
CA PHE A 134 -12.46 12.04 -22.76
C PHE A 134 -13.60 13.01 -22.35
N ASN A 135 -13.47 13.71 -21.24
CA ASN A 135 -14.55 14.60 -20.74
C ASN A 135 -14.04 15.91 -20.14
N MET A 136 -13.40 16.73 -20.95
CA MET A 136 -12.91 18.06 -20.52
C MET A 136 -14.01 19.04 -20.08
N LYS A 137 -15.28 18.75 -20.35
CA LYS A 137 -16.42 19.62 -20.01
C LYS A 137 -16.93 19.42 -18.58
N GLN A 138 -16.68 18.26 -17.97
CA GLN A 138 -17.15 17.94 -16.62
C GLN A 138 -16.05 18.19 -15.59
N LYS A 139 -15.89 19.45 -15.18
CA LYS A 139 -15.00 19.81 -14.08
C LYS A 139 -15.44 19.08 -12.81
N CYS A 140 -14.63 18.13 -12.33
CA CYS A 140 -14.75 17.47 -11.02
C CYS A 140 -15.98 16.57 -10.78
N SER A 141 -16.77 16.25 -11.80
CA SER A 141 -17.84 15.26 -11.69
C SER A 141 -17.37 13.83 -11.99
N GLY A 142 -16.26 13.69 -12.73
CA GLY A 142 -15.58 12.43 -12.99
C GLY A 142 -14.50 12.08 -11.95
N LEU A 143 -13.57 11.21 -12.32
CA LEU A 143 -12.40 10.83 -11.53
C LEU A 143 -11.16 11.56 -12.06
N THR A 144 -10.35 12.10 -11.15
CA THR A 144 -9.16 12.89 -11.50
C THR A 144 -7.88 12.12 -11.27
N SER A 145 -7.68 11.58 -10.06
CA SER A 145 -6.48 10.85 -9.69
C SER A 145 -6.78 9.92 -8.52
N VAL A 146 -7.11 8.68 -8.84
CA VAL A 146 -7.47 7.66 -7.87
C VAL A 146 -6.22 7.00 -7.31
N PHE A 147 -6.05 7.05 -5.99
CA PHE A 147 -4.89 6.46 -5.33
C PHE A 147 -5.18 5.04 -4.84
N ARG A 148 -6.22 4.87 -4.02
CA ARG A 148 -6.65 3.57 -3.48
C ARG A 148 -8.16 3.45 -3.50
N VAL A 149 -8.61 2.22 -3.47
CA VAL A 149 -10.01 1.84 -3.40
C VAL A 149 -10.22 0.77 -2.33
N ASN A 150 -11.45 0.67 -1.82
CA ASN A 150 -11.84 -0.38 -0.90
C ASN A 150 -13.29 -0.78 -1.11
N VAL A 151 -13.58 -2.06 -1.04
CA VAL A 151 -14.95 -2.61 -1.13
C VAL A 151 -15.49 -2.83 0.27
N ASP A 152 -16.73 -2.40 0.51
CA ASP A 152 -17.44 -2.70 1.75
C ASP A 152 -18.27 -4.00 1.69
N ASP A 153 -18.77 -4.44 2.84
CA ASP A 153 -19.55 -5.67 2.95
C ASP A 153 -20.93 -5.59 2.27
N CYS A 154 -21.36 -4.40 1.83
CA CYS A 154 -22.61 -4.17 1.11
C CYS A 154 -22.46 -4.15 -0.41
N GLY A 155 -21.26 -4.41 -0.94
CA GLY A 155 -20.98 -4.43 -2.36
C GLY A 155 -20.90 -3.02 -2.97
N ARG A 156 -20.32 -2.06 -2.24
CA ARG A 156 -20.02 -0.72 -2.72
C ARG A 156 -18.51 -0.55 -2.85
N LEU A 157 -18.07 0.10 -3.92
CA LEU A 157 -16.69 0.50 -4.12
C LEU A 157 -16.49 1.93 -3.61
N TRP A 158 -15.60 2.09 -2.65
CA TRP A 158 -15.17 3.36 -2.09
C TRP A 158 -13.87 3.78 -2.74
N VAL A 159 -13.91 4.88 -3.47
CA VAL A 159 -12.81 5.36 -4.31
C VAL A 159 -12.25 6.64 -3.69
N LEU A 160 -10.98 6.64 -3.37
CA LEU A 160 -10.26 7.83 -2.91
C LEU A 160 -9.66 8.55 -4.10
N ASP A 161 -10.28 9.67 -4.49
CA ASP A 161 -9.81 10.55 -5.55
C ASP A 161 -9.10 11.77 -4.94
N SER A 162 -7.80 11.87 -5.12
CA SER A 162 -7.01 12.99 -4.59
C SER A 162 -7.31 14.32 -5.29
N GLY A 163 -7.90 14.28 -6.47
CA GLY A 163 -8.13 15.47 -7.28
C GLY A 163 -6.88 16.17 -7.80
N GLN A 164 -5.69 15.60 -7.54
CA GLN A 164 -4.39 16.16 -7.87
C GLN A 164 -3.77 15.45 -9.07
N ILE A 165 -3.19 16.20 -9.98
CA ILE A 165 -2.45 15.67 -11.14
C ILE A 165 -1.00 16.16 -11.10
N ASP A 166 -0.16 15.52 -11.92
CA ASP A 166 1.26 15.85 -12.08
C ASP A 166 2.02 15.84 -10.74
N SER A 167 1.59 15.01 -9.77
CA SER A 167 2.07 15.06 -8.38
C SER A 167 3.54 14.65 -8.21
N GLN A 168 4.16 14.07 -9.24
CA GLN A 168 5.58 13.72 -9.24
C GLN A 168 6.47 14.87 -9.72
N ASP A 169 5.95 15.72 -10.59
CA ASP A 169 6.74 16.78 -11.24
C ASP A 169 6.36 18.19 -10.73
N ASP A 170 5.10 18.57 -10.91
CA ASP A 170 4.55 19.90 -10.55
C ASP A 170 3.11 19.75 -10.08
N PRO A 171 2.89 19.41 -8.79
CA PRO A 171 1.58 19.07 -8.25
C PRO A 171 0.51 20.15 -8.50
N LYS A 172 -0.60 19.76 -9.11
CA LYS A 172 -1.74 20.65 -9.40
C LYS A 172 -3.02 20.09 -8.82
N GLN A 173 -3.60 20.80 -7.86
CA GLN A 173 -4.95 20.51 -7.37
C GLN A 173 -5.97 20.99 -8.39
N ILE A 174 -6.58 20.06 -9.14
CA ILE A 174 -7.56 20.35 -10.18
C ILE A 174 -8.98 20.29 -9.63
N CYS A 175 -9.23 19.29 -8.78
CA CYS A 175 -10.52 19.07 -8.10
C CYS A 175 -10.28 18.89 -6.60
N PRO A 176 -11.24 19.26 -5.75
CA PRO A 176 -11.13 18.96 -4.33
C PRO A 176 -11.02 17.44 -4.12
N PRO A 177 -10.20 16.97 -3.16
CA PRO A 177 -10.14 15.55 -2.84
C PRO A 177 -11.50 15.06 -2.37
N SER A 178 -11.84 13.84 -2.76
CA SER A 178 -13.16 13.29 -2.50
C SER A 178 -13.16 11.77 -2.33
N ILE A 179 -14.17 11.29 -1.62
CA ILE A 179 -14.56 9.88 -1.61
C ILE A 179 -15.71 9.73 -2.61
N VAL A 180 -15.56 8.84 -3.57
CA VAL A 180 -16.57 8.52 -4.58
C VAL A 180 -17.05 7.09 -4.36
N VAL A 181 -18.36 6.87 -4.33
CA VAL A 181 -18.96 5.57 -4.00
C VAL A 181 -19.79 5.06 -5.15
N PHE A 182 -19.48 3.85 -5.61
CA PHE A 182 -20.22 3.16 -6.66
C PHE A 182 -20.90 1.88 -6.13
N ASP A 183 -22.09 1.58 -6.64
CA ASP A 183 -22.71 0.26 -6.48
C ASP A 183 -22.05 -0.75 -7.43
N LEU A 184 -21.49 -1.82 -6.89
CA LEU A 184 -20.74 -2.81 -7.68
C LEU A 184 -21.61 -3.77 -8.50
N ARG A 185 -22.92 -3.79 -8.26
CA ARG A 185 -23.88 -4.60 -9.02
C ARG A 185 -24.37 -3.88 -10.27
N THR A 186 -24.45 -2.55 -10.21
CA THR A 186 -25.02 -1.71 -11.28
C THR A 186 -23.99 -0.77 -11.90
N ASP A 187 -22.83 -0.62 -11.29
CA ASP A 187 -21.76 0.34 -11.62
C ASP A 187 -22.22 1.81 -11.55
N GLN A 188 -23.34 2.07 -10.87
CA GLN A 188 -23.88 3.43 -10.73
C GLN A 188 -23.18 4.19 -9.61
N LEU A 189 -22.97 5.49 -9.85
CA LEU A 189 -22.52 6.41 -8.81
C LEU A 189 -23.61 6.58 -7.76
N LEU A 190 -23.30 6.22 -6.50
CA LEU A 190 -24.19 6.38 -5.35
C LEU A 190 -23.98 7.73 -4.66
N ALA A 191 -22.72 8.13 -4.46
CA ALA A 191 -22.39 9.33 -3.72
C ALA A 191 -20.98 9.87 -4.07
N ARG A 192 -20.81 11.17 -3.84
CA ARG A 192 -19.51 11.83 -3.80
C ARG A 192 -19.44 12.72 -2.55
N TYR A 193 -18.46 12.47 -1.70
CA TYR A 193 -18.22 13.22 -0.47
C TYR A 193 -16.93 14.01 -0.62
N ILE A 194 -17.03 15.32 -0.75
CA ILE A 194 -15.88 16.23 -0.79
C ILE A 194 -15.25 16.28 0.60
N ILE A 195 -13.94 16.07 0.68
CA ILE A 195 -13.20 16.28 1.94
C ILE A 195 -13.19 17.79 2.21
N PRO A 196 -13.72 18.24 3.37
CA PRO A 196 -13.79 19.66 3.69
C PRO A 196 -12.41 20.33 3.72
N GLU A 197 -12.31 21.52 3.16
CA GLU A 197 -11.05 22.27 3.00
C GLU A 197 -10.24 22.38 4.32
N LYS A 198 -10.91 22.56 5.45
CA LYS A 198 -10.26 22.62 6.77
C LYS A 198 -9.47 21.37 7.17
N TYR A 199 -9.68 20.25 6.48
CA TYR A 199 -8.94 18.99 6.69
C TYR A 199 -7.93 18.70 5.57
N VAL A 200 -7.92 19.53 4.51
CA VAL A 200 -6.96 19.47 3.41
C VAL A 200 -5.84 20.46 3.71
N LEU A 201 -4.72 19.96 4.21
CA LEU A 201 -3.56 20.80 4.47
C LEU A 201 -2.79 21.04 3.16
N GLN A 202 -1.94 22.06 3.14
CA GLN A 202 -1.03 22.25 2.01
C GLN A 202 -0.22 20.97 1.80
N ASP A 203 -0.16 20.48 0.57
CA ASP A 203 0.51 19.24 0.16
C ASP A 203 -0.04 17.95 0.83
N SER A 204 -1.31 17.94 1.28
CA SER A 204 -1.95 16.69 1.70
C SER A 204 -1.95 15.67 0.58
N LEU A 205 -1.51 14.43 0.88
CA LEU A 205 -1.62 13.27 0.00
C LEU A 205 -2.49 12.22 0.66
N PHE A 206 -3.76 12.18 0.28
CA PHE A 206 -4.68 11.12 0.69
C PHE A 206 -4.39 9.85 -0.10
N SER A 207 -3.66 8.92 0.52
CA SER A 207 -3.04 7.78 -0.17
C SER A 207 -3.72 6.44 0.06
N ASN A 208 -4.43 6.26 1.18
CA ASN A 208 -5.06 4.99 1.49
C ASN A 208 -6.43 5.18 2.13
N ILE A 209 -7.32 4.22 1.88
CA ILE A 209 -8.69 4.21 2.38
C ILE A 209 -9.06 2.81 2.87
N ILE A 210 -9.71 2.72 4.02
CA ILE A 210 -10.28 1.48 4.52
C ILE A 210 -11.66 1.74 5.12
N VAL A 211 -12.60 0.84 4.88
CA VAL A 211 -14.01 0.97 5.28
C VAL A 211 -14.30 0.04 6.44
N ASP A 212 -14.82 0.59 7.52
CA ASP A 212 -15.26 -0.13 8.72
C ASP A 212 -16.78 -0.25 8.71
N THR A 213 -17.28 -1.35 8.13
CA THR A 213 -18.70 -1.73 8.16
C THR A 213 -18.95 -2.49 9.44
N ARG A 214 -19.87 -1.99 10.26
CA ARG A 214 -20.15 -2.56 11.59
C ARG A 214 -21.48 -3.26 11.70
N THR A 215 -22.41 -2.98 10.81
CA THR A 215 -23.75 -3.58 10.77
C THR A 215 -23.99 -4.25 9.42
N ILE A 216 -24.80 -5.31 9.43
CA ILE A 216 -25.11 -6.08 8.22
C ILE A 216 -25.84 -5.23 7.17
N ASP A 217 -26.63 -4.26 7.62
CA ASP A 217 -27.36 -3.30 6.76
C ASP A 217 -26.50 -2.10 6.32
N CYS A 218 -25.22 -2.06 6.71
CA CYS A 218 -24.30 -0.96 6.46
C CYS A 218 -24.77 0.43 6.96
N SER A 219 -25.64 0.48 7.94
CA SER A 219 -26.13 1.73 8.54
C SER A 219 -25.10 2.39 9.47
N ASP A 220 -24.20 1.60 10.09
CA ASP A 220 -23.06 2.09 10.87
C ASP A 220 -21.76 1.82 10.10
N LEU A 221 -21.34 2.84 9.36
CA LEU A 221 -20.16 2.78 8.52
C LEU A 221 -19.26 3.98 8.75
N HIS A 222 -17.98 3.69 8.97
CA HIS A 222 -16.91 4.68 9.06
C HIS A 222 -15.83 4.40 8.03
N VAL A 223 -15.17 5.44 7.57
CA VAL A 223 -14.07 5.35 6.61
C VAL A 223 -12.83 6.00 7.22
N TYR A 224 -11.71 5.31 7.20
CA TYR A 224 -10.43 5.83 7.65
C TYR A 224 -9.53 6.09 6.44
N ILE A 225 -8.93 7.29 6.38
CA ILE A 225 -8.15 7.77 5.24
C ILE A 225 -6.80 8.27 5.74
N ALA A 226 -5.73 7.73 5.19
CA ALA A 226 -4.37 8.17 5.49
C ALA A 226 -4.00 9.41 4.67
N ASP A 227 -3.53 10.46 5.35
CA ASP A 227 -2.84 11.58 4.75
C ASP A 227 -1.34 11.42 4.99
N THR A 228 -0.67 10.83 3.99
CA THR A 228 0.71 10.37 4.11
C THR A 228 1.71 11.50 4.26
N TRP A 229 1.52 12.62 3.55
CA TRP A 229 2.48 13.72 3.59
C TRP A 229 2.21 14.75 4.70
N ARG A 230 1.02 14.72 5.26
CA ARG A 230 0.66 15.59 6.40
C ARG A 230 0.34 14.82 7.68
N PHE A 231 0.79 13.55 7.71
CA PHE A 231 0.86 12.67 8.88
C PHE A 231 -0.43 12.69 9.70
N GLY A 232 -1.55 12.45 9.02
CA GLY A 232 -2.88 12.51 9.62
C GLY A 232 -3.75 11.34 9.23
N LEU A 233 -4.70 11.02 10.08
CA LEU A 233 -5.75 10.04 9.82
C LEU A 233 -7.11 10.76 9.82
N LEU A 234 -7.76 10.83 8.66
CA LEU A 234 -9.12 11.33 8.56
C LEU A 234 -10.10 10.21 8.84
N VAL A 235 -11.18 10.56 9.50
CA VAL A 235 -12.34 9.70 9.69
C VAL A 235 -13.54 10.35 9.04
N PHE A 236 -14.31 9.56 8.30
CA PHE A 236 -15.60 9.95 7.74
C PHE A 236 -16.68 9.02 8.29
N ARG A 237 -17.77 9.58 8.78
CA ARG A 237 -18.97 8.82 9.20
C ARG A 237 -20.05 9.04 8.18
N GLU A 238 -20.54 7.95 7.58
CA GLU A 238 -21.50 8.03 6.49
C GLU A 238 -22.89 8.53 6.95
N SER A 239 -23.35 8.13 8.13
CA SER A 239 -24.70 8.41 8.62
C SER A 239 -25.04 9.90 8.68
N ASP A 240 -24.09 10.76 9.08
CA ASP A 240 -24.28 12.20 9.19
C ASP A 240 -23.30 13.04 8.32
N LYS A 241 -22.52 12.34 7.45
CA LYS A 241 -21.59 12.95 6.48
C LYS A 241 -20.51 13.81 7.14
N LYS A 242 -20.11 13.49 8.37
CA LYS A 242 -19.11 14.24 9.12
C LYS A 242 -17.71 13.71 8.89
N PHE A 243 -16.77 14.64 8.82
CA PHE A 243 -15.33 14.37 8.80
C PHE A 243 -14.68 14.91 10.07
N TRP A 244 -13.62 14.22 10.54
CA TRP A 244 -12.67 14.74 11.52
C TRP A 244 -11.29 14.16 11.28
N ARG A 245 -10.28 14.77 11.88
CA ARG A 245 -8.88 14.43 11.64
C ARG A 245 -8.16 14.18 12.96
N PHE A 246 -7.45 13.07 13.02
CA PHE A 246 -6.45 12.80 14.04
C PHE A 246 -5.08 13.21 13.55
N SER A 247 -4.27 13.77 14.45
CA SER A 247 -2.84 14.02 14.26
C SER A 247 -2.10 13.40 15.44
N HIS A 248 -1.11 12.57 15.17
CA HIS A 248 -0.39 11.83 16.20
C HIS A 248 1.06 11.59 15.77
N HIS A 249 2.02 11.60 16.73
CA HIS A 249 3.43 11.40 16.41
C HIS A 249 3.74 10.02 15.81
N LEU A 250 2.94 8.99 16.09
CA LEU A 250 3.08 7.65 15.49
C LEU A 250 2.69 7.59 14.01
N PHE A 251 2.14 8.68 13.46
CA PHE A 251 1.87 8.80 12.03
C PHE A 251 3.07 9.30 11.23
N TYR A 252 4.11 9.77 11.91
CA TYR A 252 5.28 10.37 11.29
C TYR A 252 6.25 9.31 10.78
N PRO A 253 7.02 9.62 9.72
CA PRO A 253 8.10 8.74 9.29
C PRO A 253 9.20 8.66 10.34
N ASP A 254 9.88 7.51 10.37
CA ASP A 254 11.15 7.34 11.10
C ASP A 254 12.29 7.82 10.20
N PRO A 255 13.09 8.82 10.61
CA PRO A 255 14.21 9.29 9.81
C PRO A 255 15.21 8.20 9.44
N LEU A 256 15.39 7.18 10.30
CA LEU A 256 16.29 6.05 10.04
C LEU A 256 15.73 5.07 9.01
N ALA A 257 14.41 5.09 8.76
CA ALA A 257 13.75 4.27 7.77
C ALA A 257 13.44 5.04 6.46
N SER A 258 13.85 6.30 6.35
CA SER A 258 13.56 7.17 5.20
C SER A 258 14.55 7.02 4.05
N ASN A 259 15.63 6.26 4.22
CA ASN A 259 16.56 5.91 3.15
C ASN A 259 16.26 4.48 2.64
N TYR A 260 16.01 4.39 1.35
CA TYR A 260 15.66 3.15 0.67
C TYR A 260 16.76 2.77 -0.32
N THR A 261 17.03 1.48 -0.44
CA THR A 261 17.85 0.94 -1.52
C THR A 261 17.16 -0.29 -2.08
N LEU A 262 16.87 -0.28 -3.37
CA LEU A 262 16.18 -1.36 -4.07
C LEU A 262 16.78 -1.56 -5.46
N HIS A 263 17.33 -2.74 -5.75
CA HIS A 263 17.91 -3.10 -7.05
C HIS A 263 18.90 -2.06 -7.60
N GLY A 264 19.76 -1.52 -6.73
CA GLY A 264 20.77 -0.51 -7.09
C GLY A 264 20.27 0.93 -7.15
N VAL A 265 18.95 1.16 -7.01
CA VAL A 265 18.38 2.52 -6.89
C VAL A 265 18.34 2.90 -5.42
N ASN A 266 18.95 4.03 -5.08
CA ASN A 266 18.91 4.62 -3.73
C ASN A 266 18.08 5.90 -3.76
N PHE A 267 17.12 6.03 -2.88
CA PHE A 267 16.21 7.18 -2.80
C PHE A 267 15.79 7.46 -1.36
N GLN A 268 15.32 8.68 -1.12
CA GLN A 268 14.85 9.10 0.20
C GLN A 268 13.38 9.52 0.13
N TRP A 269 12.56 8.86 0.93
CA TRP A 269 11.16 9.22 1.14
C TRP A 269 10.88 9.38 2.63
N SER A 270 10.15 10.44 2.97
CA SER A 270 9.69 10.71 4.33
C SER A 270 8.18 10.52 4.42
N ASP A 271 7.69 9.40 3.90
CA ASP A 271 6.27 9.07 3.87
C ASP A 271 5.80 8.61 5.24
N GLY A 272 4.81 9.32 5.78
CA GLY A 272 4.14 9.00 7.03
C GLY A 272 3.12 7.88 6.91
N ILE A 273 2.04 7.95 7.71
CA ILE A 273 0.98 6.93 7.76
C ILE A 273 0.51 6.53 6.36
N PHE A 274 0.56 5.22 6.07
CA PHE A 274 0.26 4.67 4.76
C PHE A 274 -0.53 3.36 4.85
N GLY A 275 0.04 2.32 5.48
CA GLY A 275 -0.62 1.03 5.67
C GLY A 275 -1.77 1.12 6.65
N LEU A 276 -2.93 0.59 6.28
CA LEU A 276 -4.14 0.51 7.11
C LEU A 276 -4.73 -0.90 6.99
N ALA A 277 -4.96 -1.56 8.13
CA ALA A 277 -5.63 -2.86 8.16
C ALA A 277 -6.57 -2.97 9.36
N LEU A 278 -7.80 -3.45 9.14
CA LEU A 278 -8.78 -3.67 10.19
C LEU A 278 -8.76 -5.12 10.65
N SER A 279 -8.78 -5.33 11.97
CA SER A 279 -9.03 -6.65 12.53
C SER A 279 -10.39 -7.18 12.07
N PRO A 280 -10.60 -8.50 12.00
CA PRO A 280 -11.93 -9.05 11.76
C PRO A 280 -12.95 -8.56 12.82
N LEU A 281 -14.21 -8.42 12.42
CA LEU A 281 -15.29 -8.09 13.33
C LEU A 281 -15.81 -9.38 13.99
N TYR A 282 -15.47 -9.59 15.26
CA TYR A 282 -15.95 -10.71 16.05
C TYR A 282 -17.10 -10.22 16.96
N ASN A 283 -18.25 -10.86 16.88
CA ASN A 283 -19.41 -10.64 17.78
C ASN A 283 -19.78 -9.15 18.00
N TYR A 284 -19.62 -8.31 16.97
CA TYR A 284 -19.85 -6.85 17.06
C TYR A 284 -18.98 -6.13 18.10
N GLU A 285 -17.90 -6.77 18.55
CA GLU A 285 -16.92 -6.16 19.42
C GLU A 285 -16.17 -5.02 18.71
N ASP A 286 -15.40 -4.26 19.46
CA ASP A 286 -14.60 -3.19 18.89
C ASP A 286 -13.51 -3.77 17.98
N ARG A 287 -13.27 -3.12 16.84
CA ARG A 287 -12.18 -3.50 15.93
C ARG A 287 -10.90 -2.75 16.29
N ILE A 288 -9.81 -3.29 15.83
CA ILE A 288 -8.51 -2.63 15.90
C ILE A 288 -8.14 -2.18 14.47
N LEU A 289 -7.80 -0.90 14.33
CA LEU A 289 -7.10 -0.41 13.17
C LEU A 289 -5.59 -0.54 13.43
N PHE A 290 -4.94 -1.40 12.68
CA PHE A 290 -3.48 -1.45 12.58
C PHE A 290 -3.02 -0.47 11.52
N PHE A 291 -1.90 0.19 11.77
CA PHE A 291 -1.36 1.18 10.84
C PHE A 291 0.15 1.32 10.96
N HIS A 292 0.79 1.78 9.91
CA HIS A 292 2.19 2.14 9.90
C HIS A 292 2.49 3.27 8.92
N ALA A 293 3.56 4.01 9.18
CA ALA A 293 4.15 4.91 8.20
C ALA A 293 4.92 4.08 7.16
N MET A 294 4.88 4.49 5.89
CA MET A 294 5.66 3.82 4.84
C MET A 294 7.14 3.82 5.15
N SER A 295 7.66 4.97 5.59
CA SER A 295 9.04 5.12 6.06
C SER A 295 9.13 4.77 7.55
N SER A 296 8.82 3.51 7.90
CA SER A 296 8.94 2.99 9.26
C SER A 296 9.16 1.48 9.25
N TYR A 297 9.83 0.99 10.29
CA TYR A 297 10.01 -0.45 10.55
C TYR A 297 9.03 -0.98 11.60
N ARG A 298 8.06 -0.17 12.05
CA ARG A 298 7.19 -0.48 13.17
C ARG A 298 5.73 -0.55 12.75
N GLU A 299 4.95 -1.28 13.54
CA GLU A 299 3.50 -1.40 13.42
C GLU A 299 2.84 -0.79 14.64
N PHE A 300 1.71 -0.10 14.45
CA PHE A 300 0.95 0.57 15.48
C PHE A 300 -0.51 0.16 15.42
N TYR A 301 -1.25 0.44 16.49
CA TYR A 301 -2.68 0.16 16.53
C TYR A 301 -3.47 1.17 17.34
N VAL A 302 -4.76 1.24 17.05
CA VAL A 302 -5.76 1.99 17.80
C VAL A 302 -7.11 1.26 17.72
N LYS A 303 -7.92 1.34 18.78
CA LYS A 303 -9.29 0.82 18.75
C LYS A 303 -10.18 1.71 17.89
N THR A 304 -11.07 1.10 17.07
CA THR A 304 -11.95 1.90 16.21
C THR A 304 -12.99 2.69 17.00
N SER A 305 -13.33 2.30 18.24
CA SER A 305 -14.16 3.12 19.14
C SER A 305 -13.55 4.50 19.41
N VAL A 306 -12.24 4.57 19.56
CA VAL A 306 -11.51 5.83 19.74
C VAL A 306 -11.63 6.70 18.48
N LEU A 307 -11.46 6.09 17.31
CA LEU A 307 -11.53 6.80 16.03
C LEU A 307 -12.94 7.29 15.71
N ARG A 308 -13.97 6.57 16.13
CA ARG A 308 -15.38 6.93 15.93
C ARG A 308 -15.89 8.02 16.87
N ASP A 309 -15.16 8.33 17.95
CA ASP A 309 -15.51 9.41 18.88
C ASP A 309 -15.01 10.76 18.37
N LEU A 310 -15.88 11.48 17.67
CA LEU A 310 -15.60 12.84 17.20
C LEU A 310 -15.22 13.81 18.34
N HIS A 311 -15.77 13.63 19.52
CA HIS A 311 -15.53 14.51 20.68
C HIS A 311 -14.26 14.13 21.46
N GLY A 312 -13.75 12.93 21.25
CA GLY A 312 -12.55 12.39 21.87
C GLY A 312 -11.24 12.73 21.14
N VAL A 313 -11.28 13.35 19.97
CA VAL A 313 -10.09 13.60 19.11
C VAL A 313 -8.93 14.20 19.87
N ASN A 314 -9.16 15.25 20.66
CA ASN A 314 -8.12 15.95 21.42
C ASN A 314 -7.69 15.24 22.71
N LYS A 315 -8.36 14.14 23.09
CA LYS A 315 -8.11 13.38 24.31
C LYS A 315 -7.47 12.02 24.05
N SER A 316 -7.38 11.61 22.79
CA SER A 316 -7.04 10.25 22.37
C SER A 316 -5.53 10.00 22.21
N VAL A 317 -4.68 10.94 22.59
CA VAL A 317 -3.22 10.83 22.37
C VAL A 317 -2.58 9.59 22.99
N ASN A 318 -3.12 9.09 24.09
CA ASN A 318 -2.62 7.89 24.77
C ASN A 318 -3.30 6.58 24.30
N GLU A 319 -4.20 6.67 23.31
CA GLU A 319 -4.95 5.51 22.81
C GLU A 319 -4.29 4.86 21.59
N PHE A 320 -3.31 5.55 21.00
CA PHE A 320 -2.50 5.01 19.90
C PHE A 320 -1.28 4.30 20.47
N ASN A 321 -1.05 3.07 20.07
CA ASN A 321 -0.08 2.19 20.70
C ASN A 321 0.84 1.51 19.69
N LEU A 322 2.05 1.18 20.16
CA LEU A 322 2.99 0.30 19.46
C LEU A 322 2.53 -1.16 19.58
N VAL A 323 2.58 -1.92 18.49
CA VAL A 323 2.17 -3.34 18.51
C VAL A 323 3.22 -4.24 19.18
N GLY A 324 4.51 -3.96 19.00
CA GLY A 324 5.58 -4.78 19.56
C GLY A 324 6.94 -4.38 18.98
N ASP A 325 7.71 -5.36 18.54
CA ASP A 325 9.07 -5.13 18.04
C ASP A 325 9.09 -4.49 16.64
N SER A 326 10.29 -4.13 16.19
CA SER A 326 10.54 -3.64 14.85
C SER A 326 10.63 -4.79 13.85
N ARG A 327 10.19 -4.58 12.59
CA ARG A 327 10.44 -5.48 11.45
C ARG A 327 11.93 -5.57 11.06
N GLY A 328 12.78 -4.77 11.72
CA GLY A 328 14.22 -4.71 11.47
C GLY A 328 14.59 -3.89 10.24
N LEU A 329 15.89 -3.81 9.98
CA LEU A 329 16.43 -3.06 8.84
C LEU A 329 15.84 -3.56 7.51
N ASN A 330 15.54 -2.62 6.60
CA ASN A 330 14.82 -2.88 5.35
C ASN A 330 13.40 -3.47 5.55
N GLY A 331 12.78 -3.16 6.68
CA GLY A 331 11.42 -3.57 7.02
C GLY A 331 10.36 -2.51 6.70
N GLN A 332 10.65 -1.59 5.75
CA GLN A 332 9.64 -0.65 5.24
C GLN A 332 8.49 -1.42 4.60
N SER A 333 7.29 -1.00 4.92
CA SER A 333 6.08 -1.69 4.46
C SER A 333 5.15 -0.73 3.71
N SER A 334 4.58 -1.21 2.61
CA SER A 334 3.54 -0.51 1.87
C SER A 334 2.15 -0.74 2.48
N ALA A 335 1.26 -1.41 1.77
CA ALA A 335 -0.06 -1.74 2.28
C ALA A 335 -0.06 -2.99 3.16
N SER A 336 -1.08 -3.12 3.99
CA SER A 336 -1.38 -4.30 4.80
C SER A 336 -2.86 -4.66 4.72
N THR A 337 -3.16 -5.92 4.98
CA THR A 337 -4.53 -6.47 5.01
C THR A 337 -4.60 -7.63 6.02
N ILE A 338 -5.79 -7.93 6.54
CA ILE A 338 -5.98 -9.02 7.51
C ILE A 338 -7.08 -9.95 7.00
N ASP A 339 -6.83 -11.26 7.02
CA ASP A 339 -7.82 -12.27 6.69
C ASP A 339 -8.83 -12.51 7.85
N ARG A 340 -9.91 -13.26 7.58
CA ARG A 340 -10.94 -13.56 8.60
C ARG A 340 -10.43 -14.36 9.79
N ARG A 341 -9.26 -15.00 9.67
CA ARG A 341 -8.63 -15.75 10.77
C ARG A 341 -7.74 -14.87 11.66
N GLY A 342 -7.57 -13.60 11.29
CA GLY A 342 -6.74 -12.64 11.99
C GLY A 342 -5.27 -12.71 11.60
N VAL A 343 -4.94 -13.24 10.42
CA VAL A 343 -3.58 -13.18 9.89
C VAL A 343 -3.41 -11.94 9.04
N MET A 344 -2.47 -11.10 9.42
CA MET A 344 -2.05 -9.93 8.66
C MET A 344 -1.04 -10.32 7.58
N PHE A 345 -1.20 -9.75 6.38
CA PHE A 345 -0.24 -9.79 5.28
C PHE A 345 0.19 -8.35 4.96
N TYR A 346 1.47 -8.14 4.67
CA TYR A 346 2.01 -6.81 4.38
C TYR A 346 3.16 -6.86 3.37
N GLY A 347 3.23 -5.83 2.50
CA GLY A 347 4.27 -5.73 1.49
C GLY A 347 5.58 -5.19 2.09
N LEU A 348 6.68 -5.94 1.99
CA LEU A 348 8.03 -5.52 2.39
C LEU A 348 8.77 -5.00 1.15
N VAL A 349 8.67 -3.69 0.90
CA VAL A 349 9.05 -3.06 -0.38
C VAL A 349 10.54 -3.10 -0.69
N THR A 350 11.39 -3.14 0.31
CA THR A 350 12.86 -3.21 0.16
C THR A 350 13.42 -4.63 0.30
N ARG A 351 12.54 -5.63 0.44
CA ARG A 351 12.90 -7.05 0.54
C ARG A 351 12.27 -7.91 -0.54
N ASP A 352 11.59 -7.32 -1.53
CA ASP A 352 10.87 -8.04 -2.60
C ASP A 352 10.00 -9.17 -2.05
N SER A 353 9.28 -8.91 -0.96
CA SER A 353 8.62 -9.97 -0.21
C SER A 353 7.29 -9.56 0.40
N ILE A 354 6.50 -10.57 0.75
CA ILE A 354 5.26 -10.44 1.51
C ILE A 354 5.51 -11.01 2.91
N GLY A 355 5.37 -10.15 3.91
CA GLY A 355 5.39 -10.54 5.31
C GLY A 355 4.04 -11.02 5.80
N CYS A 356 4.05 -11.78 6.91
CA CYS A 356 2.84 -12.17 7.62
C CYS A 356 3.02 -12.10 9.13
N TRP A 357 1.89 -11.99 9.83
CA TRP A 357 1.80 -12.06 11.28
C TRP A 357 0.39 -12.48 11.72
N ASP A 358 0.32 -13.47 12.63
CA ASP A 358 -0.93 -13.81 13.31
C ASP A 358 -1.17 -12.79 14.44
N THR A 359 -2.18 -11.93 14.28
CA THR A 359 -2.46 -10.81 15.20
C THR A 359 -2.80 -11.22 16.64
N ARG A 360 -2.97 -12.51 16.90
CA ARG A 360 -3.18 -13.08 18.25
C ARG A 360 -1.88 -13.43 18.97
N LYS A 361 -0.74 -13.41 18.25
CA LYS A 361 0.59 -13.67 18.79
C LYS A 361 1.30 -12.35 19.11
N PRO A 362 2.30 -12.33 19.99
CA PRO A 362 3.20 -11.17 20.12
C PRO A 362 3.77 -10.77 18.75
N TYR A 363 4.05 -9.50 18.56
CA TYR A 363 4.69 -8.99 17.34
C TYR A 363 6.19 -8.91 17.56
N ASP A 364 6.90 -9.97 17.26
CA ASP A 364 8.36 -10.11 17.47
C ASP A 364 9.02 -10.93 16.35
N GLY A 365 10.34 -11.00 16.35
CA GLY A 365 11.10 -11.71 15.32
C GLY A 365 10.86 -13.23 15.26
N LYS A 366 10.14 -13.83 16.22
CA LYS A 366 9.81 -15.26 16.22
C LYS A 366 8.44 -15.54 15.63
N THR A 367 7.58 -14.54 15.58
CA THR A 367 6.18 -14.64 15.18
C THR A 367 5.86 -13.86 13.91
N MET A 368 6.74 -12.95 13.49
CA MET A 368 6.73 -12.38 12.15
C MET A 368 7.36 -13.34 11.15
N GLY A 369 6.67 -13.61 10.04
CA GLY A 369 7.12 -14.51 8.98
C GLY A 369 7.13 -13.85 7.60
N VAL A 370 7.65 -14.59 6.63
CA VAL A 370 7.60 -14.25 5.20
C VAL A 370 6.88 -15.38 4.48
N VAL A 371 5.87 -15.05 3.67
CA VAL A 371 5.08 -16.02 2.91
C VAL A 371 5.53 -16.12 1.45
N ALA A 372 6.19 -15.08 0.93
CA ALA A 372 6.77 -15.09 -0.42
C ALA A 372 7.91 -14.08 -0.51
N MET A 373 8.93 -14.43 -1.29
CA MET A 373 10.05 -13.54 -1.63
C MET A 373 10.50 -13.87 -3.05
N ASN A 374 10.60 -12.86 -3.92
CA ASN A 374 11.07 -13.05 -5.29
C ASN A 374 11.53 -11.72 -5.91
N ALA A 375 12.82 -11.64 -6.22
CA ALA A 375 13.47 -10.44 -6.76
C ALA A 375 13.08 -10.08 -8.20
N ASP A 376 12.30 -10.91 -8.90
CA ASP A 376 11.76 -10.62 -10.23
C ASP A 376 10.29 -10.24 -10.22
N THR A 377 9.50 -10.96 -9.42
CA THR A 377 8.04 -10.87 -9.47
C THR A 377 7.45 -10.00 -8.38
N LEU A 378 8.14 -9.87 -7.24
CA LEU A 378 7.69 -9.10 -6.07
C LEU A 378 8.46 -7.79 -5.86
N ILE A 379 9.11 -7.25 -6.90
CA ILE A 379 9.79 -5.96 -6.79
C ILE A 379 8.76 -4.89 -6.43
N PHE A 380 8.92 -4.30 -5.27
CA PHE A 380 8.05 -3.27 -4.72
C PHE A 380 6.57 -3.70 -4.67
N PRO A 381 6.17 -4.65 -3.80
CA PRO A 381 4.77 -5.01 -3.58
C PRO A 381 4.01 -3.79 -3.02
N ASN A 382 3.31 -3.07 -3.89
CA ASN A 382 2.75 -1.75 -3.58
C ASN A 382 1.42 -1.81 -2.85
N ASP A 383 0.52 -2.70 -3.28
CA ASP A 383 -0.78 -2.91 -2.62
C ASP A 383 -1.04 -4.39 -2.38
N ILE A 384 -1.76 -4.66 -1.30
CA ILE A 384 -2.13 -6.01 -0.89
C ILE A 384 -3.55 -6.00 -0.35
N LYS A 385 -4.37 -6.95 -0.80
CA LYS A 385 -5.77 -7.11 -0.39
C LYS A 385 -6.09 -8.57 -0.11
N VAL A 386 -7.04 -8.80 0.79
CA VAL A 386 -7.68 -10.10 0.96
C VAL A 386 -9.12 -9.97 0.44
N ASP A 387 -9.51 -10.87 -0.48
CA ASP A 387 -10.85 -10.84 -1.05
C ASP A 387 -11.92 -11.26 -0.02
N GLN A 388 -13.19 -10.99 -0.36
CA GLN A 388 -14.32 -11.28 0.51
C GLN A 388 -14.92 -12.69 0.29
N ASP A 389 -14.32 -13.52 -0.55
CA ASP A 389 -14.80 -14.86 -0.84
C ASP A 389 -14.83 -15.74 0.41
N LYS A 390 -15.64 -16.80 0.37
CA LYS A 390 -15.71 -17.77 1.47
C LYS A 390 -14.34 -18.39 1.74
N ARG A 391 -13.62 -18.78 0.69
CA ARG A 391 -12.22 -19.17 0.73
C ARG A 391 -11.41 -17.97 0.22
N GLN A 392 -10.78 -17.27 1.16
CA GLN A 392 -10.10 -16.01 0.87
C GLN A 392 -8.78 -16.23 0.16
N ASN A 393 -8.49 -15.35 -0.80
CA ASN A 393 -7.17 -15.21 -1.37
C ASN A 393 -6.56 -13.87 -0.96
N VAL A 394 -5.26 -13.87 -0.78
CA VAL A 394 -4.45 -12.67 -0.68
C VAL A 394 -3.96 -12.30 -2.08
N TRP A 395 -4.15 -11.03 -2.45
CA TRP A 395 -3.84 -10.45 -3.75
C TRP A 395 -2.78 -9.37 -3.61
N VAL A 396 -1.85 -9.33 -4.55
CA VAL A 396 -0.73 -8.39 -4.53
C VAL A 396 -0.54 -7.77 -5.90
N ILE A 397 -0.29 -6.46 -5.93
CA ILE A 397 0.25 -5.78 -7.11
C ILE A 397 1.70 -5.35 -6.85
N SER A 398 2.61 -5.74 -7.74
CA SER A 398 4.00 -5.30 -7.76
C SER A 398 4.25 -4.41 -8.99
N ASN A 399 4.99 -3.32 -8.83
CA ASN A 399 5.04 -2.29 -9.87
C ASN A 399 6.39 -1.58 -10.08
N ARG A 400 7.45 -2.00 -9.44
CA ARG A 400 8.79 -1.40 -9.57
C ARG A 400 8.80 0.12 -9.41
N LEU A 401 7.98 0.66 -8.49
CA LEU A 401 7.74 2.10 -8.33
C LEU A 401 9.02 2.96 -8.30
N PRO A 402 10.11 2.63 -7.59
CA PRO A 402 11.31 3.45 -7.60
C PRO A 402 11.93 3.58 -8.99
N MET A 403 11.95 2.49 -9.77
CA MET A 403 12.45 2.51 -11.15
C MET A 403 11.55 3.35 -12.07
N PHE A 404 10.23 3.32 -11.82
CA PHE A 404 9.28 4.20 -12.54
C PHE A 404 9.59 5.68 -12.26
N GLN A 405 9.82 6.04 -11.01
CA GLN A 405 10.09 7.43 -10.63
C GLN A 405 11.39 7.97 -11.26
N ASP A 406 12.42 7.15 -11.30
CA ASP A 406 13.71 7.51 -11.87
C ASP A 406 13.79 7.34 -13.39
N GLY A 407 12.67 6.92 -14.06
CA GLY A 407 12.65 6.70 -15.49
C GLY A 407 13.49 5.50 -15.96
N LEU A 408 13.73 4.54 -15.07
CA LEU A 408 14.60 3.37 -15.32
C LEU A 408 13.83 2.12 -15.75
N LEU A 409 12.51 2.18 -15.92
CA LEU A 409 11.74 1.04 -16.40
C LEU A 409 12.10 0.70 -17.85
N ASN A 410 12.41 -0.57 -18.09
CA ASN A 410 12.59 -1.09 -19.45
C ASN A 410 11.24 -1.53 -20.00
N PRO A 411 10.73 -0.92 -21.10
CA PRO A 411 9.46 -1.32 -21.71
C PRO A 411 9.51 -2.71 -22.37
N GLY A 412 10.69 -3.31 -22.48
CA GLY A 412 10.88 -4.70 -22.93
C GLY A 412 10.62 -5.73 -21.84
N ASP A 413 10.66 -5.34 -20.56
CA ASP A 413 10.52 -6.21 -19.40
C ASP A 413 9.10 -6.20 -18.83
N TYR A 414 8.75 -7.24 -18.07
CA TYR A 414 7.51 -7.25 -17.30
C TYR A 414 7.70 -6.40 -16.04
N ASN A 415 7.13 -5.19 -16.04
CA ASN A 415 7.28 -4.21 -14.97
C ASN A 415 6.18 -4.30 -13.90
N TYR A 416 5.01 -4.82 -14.27
CA TYR A 416 3.82 -4.85 -13.42
C TYR A 416 3.24 -6.25 -13.34
N ARG A 417 2.79 -6.66 -12.14
CA ARG A 417 2.15 -7.98 -11.95
C ARG A 417 1.01 -7.88 -10.96
N ILE A 418 -0.05 -8.67 -11.21
CA ILE A 418 -1.05 -9.02 -10.21
C ILE A 418 -0.88 -10.50 -9.90
N MET A 419 -0.71 -10.79 -8.62
CA MET A 419 -0.48 -12.13 -8.11
C MET A 419 -1.45 -12.44 -6.99
N PHE A 420 -1.73 -13.71 -6.76
CA PHE A 420 -2.62 -14.15 -5.68
C PHE A 420 -2.21 -15.50 -5.11
N ALA A 421 -2.66 -15.75 -3.89
CA ALA A 421 -2.52 -17.04 -3.21
C ALA A 421 -3.73 -17.27 -2.30
N ASP A 422 -4.12 -18.52 -2.10
CA ASP A 422 -5.04 -18.89 -1.02
C ASP A 422 -4.43 -18.53 0.34
N THR A 423 -5.18 -17.86 1.21
CA THR A 423 -4.62 -17.35 2.48
C THR A 423 -4.19 -18.47 3.43
N ILE A 424 -4.81 -19.65 3.36
CA ILE A 424 -4.45 -20.82 4.19
C ILE A 424 -3.13 -21.42 3.68
N GLU A 425 -3.05 -21.67 2.37
CA GLU A 425 -1.86 -22.23 1.77
C GLU A 425 -0.65 -21.27 1.85
N ALA A 426 -0.91 -19.95 1.76
CA ALA A 426 0.14 -18.93 1.86
C ALA A 426 0.89 -18.95 3.19
N VAL A 427 0.23 -19.27 4.30
CA VAL A 427 0.85 -19.27 5.63
C VAL A 427 1.23 -20.66 6.13
N LYS A 428 0.87 -21.71 5.40
CA LYS A 428 1.08 -23.08 5.78
C LYS A 428 2.56 -23.38 6.05
N GLY A 429 2.84 -23.90 7.23
CA GLY A 429 4.20 -24.20 7.67
C GLY A 429 5.03 -22.99 8.09
N THR A 430 4.48 -21.77 8.00
CA THR A 430 5.12 -20.55 8.54
C THR A 430 4.75 -20.33 10.00
N VAL A 431 5.47 -19.42 10.68
CA VAL A 431 5.13 -18.96 12.05
C VAL A 431 3.77 -18.25 12.13
N CYS A 432 3.20 -17.83 10.98
CA CYS A 432 1.91 -17.18 10.87
C CYS A 432 0.74 -18.15 10.77
N ASP A 433 1.01 -19.46 10.61
CA ASP A 433 -0.05 -20.48 10.50
C ASP A 433 -0.82 -20.60 11.82
N PRO A 434 -2.14 -20.29 11.81
CA PRO A 434 -2.96 -20.39 13.02
C PRO A 434 -3.11 -21.81 13.57
N SER A 435 -2.94 -22.83 12.73
CA SER A 435 -3.10 -24.23 13.13
C SER A 435 -1.99 -24.69 14.07
N ILE A 436 -0.81 -24.07 14.02
CA ILE A 436 0.35 -24.41 14.88
C ILE A 436 0.06 -24.09 16.35
N LEU A 437 -0.74 -23.09 16.66
CA LEU A 437 -1.14 -22.78 18.05
C LEU A 437 -1.97 -23.88 18.70
N SER A 438 -2.86 -24.51 17.95
CA SER A 438 -3.73 -25.59 18.47
C SER A 438 -2.92 -26.84 18.87
N LEU A 439 -1.83 -27.12 18.17
CA LEU A 439 -0.96 -28.27 18.47
C LEU A 439 -0.11 -28.06 19.74
N HIS A 440 0.37 -26.82 19.98
CA HIS A 440 1.13 -26.50 21.19
C HIS A 440 0.28 -26.48 22.45
N SER A 441 -0.94 -25.96 22.38
CA SER A 441 -1.89 -25.95 23.50
C SER A 441 -2.33 -27.37 23.88
N LEU A 442 -2.55 -28.24 22.90
CA LEU A 442 -2.88 -29.65 23.12
C LEU A 442 -1.72 -30.45 23.71
N SER A 443 -0.47 -30.11 23.39
CA SER A 443 0.72 -30.77 23.95
C SER A 443 0.98 -30.37 25.41
N GLN A 444 0.65 -29.13 25.79
CA GLN A 444 0.77 -28.68 27.19
C GLN A 444 -0.35 -29.23 28.08
N THR A 445 -1.57 -29.36 27.55
CA THR A 445 -2.69 -29.96 28.31
C THR A 445 -2.46 -31.46 28.55
N ARG A 446 -1.77 -32.18 27.66
CA ARG A 446 -1.41 -33.58 27.86
C ARG A 446 -0.29 -33.82 28.89
N LYS A 447 0.49 -32.78 29.24
CA LYS A 447 1.55 -32.85 30.26
C LYS A 447 1.06 -32.53 31.69
N LEU A 448 -0.20 -32.12 31.85
CA LEU A 448 -0.80 -31.73 33.12
C LEU A 448 -1.86 -32.71 33.65
N LEU A 449 -2.00 -33.88 33.06
CA LEU A 449 -2.80 -34.99 33.62
C LEU A 449 -1.84 -36.00 34.23
N PRO A 450 -2.02 -36.32 35.52
CA PRO A 450 -1.15 -37.28 36.24
C PRO A 450 -1.29 -38.73 35.76
#